data_f2d196a7a74f9264bc2607716bf51c0e
#
_entry.id   f2d196a7a74f9264bc2607716bf51c0e
#
_cell.length_a   1.000
_cell.length_b   1.000
_cell.length_c   1.000
_cell.angle_alpha   90.00
_cell.angle_beta   90.00
_cell.angle_gamma   90.00
#
_symmetry.space_group_name_H-M   'P 1'
#
loop_
_entity.id
_entity.type
_entity.pdbx_description
1 polymer ?
#
loop_
_entity_poly.entity_id
_entity_poly.type
_entity_poly.pdbx_seq_one_letter_code
_entity_poly.pdbx_strand_id
1 'polypeptide(L)'
;LMDRYPDFKYTHTQPYVYETLEKYYPDVFAELKEKVAAGQFEPVGAMYVEPDCNIPSAESLIRQCLYGQQAYKRMFGKTVNNAWLPDVFGNSWILPQILKKSGVDYFVSNKMSTWNETNRFPHNNFIWKGIDGTDIYACVPPTHFITWNMPSQIQENWDAYIDKDSGGQTMNMFGYGDGGSGCTEEMIELMHRFEKLSIMPKCTHMGGAEFLEKNLKNNKNLATWDGELYLEMHRGTFTTKSNLKRINRRLEFKFRTAEMLSVLRGENNTEKITSLYKKLLLNQFHDILPGSHIHPVYEDAMRDYEEIEASLDEIIGSGSRYFNTLNFKRDALTFVENSRGRSVRCGKKGNWIVPDMPALSSAGLRTASAKTDWVSVSENSVETPYYKAVLNDDGSFASLYDKHLCREWVKGEFNKLKIFDDRPGNYDAWDILPNYREKEINTELAEKLEFLGATGESAEFTVTHKTEKSTWRRIIRFFRQSAGIEV
;
A
#
# COMPACT_ATOMS: atom_id res chain seq x y z
N LEU A 1 23.49 23.19 14.46
CA LEU A 1 23.81 23.75 13.13
C LEU A 1 22.96 24.97 12.84
N MET A 2 21.62 24.91 12.99
CA MET A 2 20.72 26.05 12.71
C MET A 2 21.07 27.32 13.48
N ASP A 3 21.58 27.23 14.71
CA ASP A 3 21.99 28.39 15.47
C ASP A 3 23.26 29.04 14.93
N ARG A 4 24.15 28.25 14.37
CA ARG A 4 25.41 28.72 13.75
C ARG A 4 25.24 29.19 12.30
N TYR A 5 24.23 28.67 11.61
CA TYR A 5 23.92 28.94 10.21
C TYR A 5 22.47 29.42 10.08
N PRO A 6 22.20 30.72 10.30
CA PRO A 6 20.84 31.28 10.31
C PRO A 6 20.09 31.16 8.97
N ASP A 7 20.81 31.07 7.87
CA ASP A 7 20.29 30.91 6.51
C ASP A 7 20.06 29.44 6.13
N PHE A 8 20.57 28.47 6.91
CA PHE A 8 20.40 27.06 6.68
C PHE A 8 18.93 26.66 6.88
N LYS A 9 18.37 25.98 5.88
CA LYS A 9 17.01 25.44 5.92
C LYS A 9 17.06 23.91 5.86
N TYR A 10 16.20 23.28 6.66
CA TYR A 10 16.08 21.83 6.73
C TYR A 10 14.64 21.40 6.51
N THR A 11 14.42 20.48 5.60
CA THR A 11 13.10 19.95 5.22
C THR A 11 12.91 18.55 5.81
N HIS A 12 11.79 18.30 6.46
CA HIS A 12 11.50 16.98 7.05
C HIS A 12 10.01 16.64 6.97
N THR A 13 9.71 15.36 6.80
CA THR A 13 8.36 14.79 6.63
C THR A 13 7.82 14.18 7.93
N GLN A 14 6.66 13.53 7.87
CA GLN A 14 6.10 12.55 8.80
C GLN A 14 5.68 13.13 10.16
N PRO A 15 4.43 13.61 10.29
CA PRO A 15 3.83 14.01 11.58
C PRO A 15 3.96 13.00 12.71
N TYR A 16 3.96 11.69 12.40
CA TYR A 16 4.21 10.64 13.38
C TYR A 16 5.52 10.84 14.15
N VAL A 17 6.59 11.24 13.46
CA VAL A 17 7.90 11.50 14.07
C VAL A 17 7.79 12.69 15.02
N TYR A 18 7.09 13.75 14.64
CA TYR A 18 6.89 14.93 15.49
C TYR A 18 6.02 14.65 16.72
N GLU A 19 4.95 13.86 16.57
CA GLU A 19 4.13 13.41 17.72
C GLU A 19 4.96 12.53 18.68
N THR A 20 5.85 11.71 18.15
CA THR A 20 6.79 10.88 18.93
C THR A 20 7.80 11.77 19.66
N LEU A 21 8.36 12.77 18.98
CA LEU A 21 9.28 13.74 19.57
C LEU A 21 8.58 14.56 20.68
N GLU A 22 7.37 15.07 20.42
CA GLU A 22 6.57 15.80 21.43
C GLU A 22 6.33 14.96 22.68
N LYS A 23 6.07 13.66 22.51
CA LYS A 23 5.76 12.75 23.61
C LYS A 23 6.98 12.38 24.46
N TYR A 24 8.12 12.10 23.83
CA TYR A 24 9.27 11.54 24.52
C TYR A 24 10.39 12.55 24.75
N TYR A 25 10.44 13.64 24.00
CA TYR A 25 11.46 14.69 24.06
C TYR A 25 10.83 16.08 23.94
N PRO A 26 9.96 16.48 24.90
CA PRO A 26 9.17 17.71 24.81
C PRO A 26 10.01 18.98 24.71
N ASP A 27 11.19 19.01 25.34
CA ASP A 27 12.09 20.18 25.28
C ASP A 27 12.67 20.35 23.88
N VAL A 28 13.11 19.25 23.23
CA VAL A 28 13.59 19.26 21.85
C VAL A 28 12.47 19.64 20.87
N PHE A 29 11.24 19.18 21.16
CA PHE A 29 10.08 19.57 20.35
C PHE A 29 9.75 21.07 20.49
N ALA A 30 9.95 21.67 21.67
CA ALA A 30 9.79 23.10 21.85
C ALA A 30 10.81 23.90 21.02
N GLU A 31 12.09 23.52 21.05
CA GLU A 31 13.13 24.10 20.18
C GLU A 31 12.79 23.94 18.68
N LEU A 32 12.30 22.75 18.28
CA LEU A 32 11.87 22.50 16.91
C LEU A 32 10.78 23.51 16.48
N LYS A 33 9.77 23.77 17.32
CA LYS A 33 8.72 24.75 17.02
C LYS A 33 9.27 26.17 16.80
N GLU A 34 10.29 26.57 17.56
CA GLU A 34 10.97 27.84 17.35
C GLU A 34 11.67 27.89 15.98
N LYS A 35 12.35 26.82 15.59
CA LYS A 35 12.99 26.69 14.27
C LYS A 35 11.98 26.68 13.11
N VAL A 36 10.81 26.07 13.32
CA VAL A 36 9.70 26.13 12.36
C VAL A 36 9.13 27.55 12.24
N ALA A 37 8.95 28.25 13.36
CA ALA A 37 8.47 29.63 13.38
C ALA A 37 9.45 30.61 12.71
N ALA A 38 10.76 30.35 12.88
CA ALA A 38 11.84 31.12 12.24
C ALA A 38 12.00 30.79 10.74
N GLY A 39 11.33 29.76 10.22
CA GLY A 39 11.44 29.32 8.82
C GLY A 39 12.74 28.59 8.47
N GLN A 40 13.52 28.17 9.47
CA GLN A 40 14.71 27.34 9.27
C GLN A 40 14.39 25.87 9.14
N PHE A 41 13.42 25.39 9.90
CA PHE A 41 12.91 24.02 9.79
C PHE A 41 11.57 24.03 9.05
N GLU A 42 11.49 23.27 7.95
CA GLU A 42 10.33 23.24 7.06
C GLU A 42 9.62 21.88 7.19
N PRO A 43 8.51 21.79 7.94
CA PRO A 43 7.67 20.61 7.92
C PRO A 43 6.99 20.47 6.55
N VAL A 44 7.15 19.30 5.92
CA VAL A 44 6.59 18.95 4.60
C VAL A 44 5.94 17.57 4.65
N GLY A 45 5.36 17.09 3.54
CA GLY A 45 4.79 15.75 3.45
C GLY A 45 3.44 15.62 4.13
N ALA A 46 2.36 15.99 3.49
CA ALA A 46 1.01 16.10 4.04
C ALA A 46 0.46 14.83 4.72
N MET A 47 1.07 13.66 4.48
CA MET A 47 0.64 12.37 5.01
C MET A 47 1.22 12.10 6.40
N TYR A 48 0.52 11.29 7.20
CA TYR A 48 0.89 10.96 8.58
C TYR A 48 2.25 10.28 8.72
N VAL A 49 2.55 9.35 7.80
CA VAL A 49 3.86 8.77 7.53
C VAL A 49 4.15 8.86 6.02
N GLU A 50 5.25 8.33 5.54
CA GLU A 50 5.49 8.07 4.12
C GLU A 50 4.98 6.65 3.76
N PRO A 51 3.69 6.49 3.43
CA PRO A 51 3.11 5.17 3.25
C PRO A 51 3.47 4.57 1.90
N ASP A 52 3.38 3.24 1.79
CA ASP A 52 3.17 2.59 0.50
C ASP A 52 1.93 3.20 -0.18
N CYS A 53 2.03 3.50 -1.47
CA CYS A 53 0.95 4.16 -2.22
C CYS A 53 0.23 3.25 -3.23
N ASN A 54 0.52 1.95 -3.21
CA ASN A 54 -0.07 0.95 -4.09
C ASN A 54 -0.95 -0.07 -3.36
N ILE A 55 -0.52 -0.53 -2.17
CA ILE A 55 -1.18 -1.60 -1.43
C ILE A 55 -2.36 -1.11 -0.57
N PRO A 56 -2.25 0.02 0.17
CA PRO A 56 -3.35 0.55 0.97
C PRO A 56 -4.58 0.91 0.13
N SER A 57 -5.75 0.95 0.76
CA SER A 57 -6.97 1.45 0.12
C SER A 57 -6.90 2.97 -0.07
N ALA A 58 -7.70 3.49 -1.01
CA ALA A 58 -7.86 4.93 -1.18
C ALA A 58 -8.32 5.61 0.12
N GLU A 59 -9.19 4.97 0.91
CA GLU A 59 -9.60 5.47 2.24
C GLU A 59 -8.41 5.63 3.18
N SER A 60 -7.49 4.66 3.23
CA SER A 60 -6.28 4.79 4.04
C SER A 60 -5.39 5.94 3.58
N LEU A 61 -5.20 6.11 2.27
CA LEU A 61 -4.43 7.24 1.73
C LEU A 61 -5.08 8.60 2.04
N ILE A 62 -6.41 8.68 1.99
CA ILE A 62 -7.16 9.87 2.43
C ILE A 62 -6.90 10.13 3.92
N ARG A 63 -6.91 9.09 4.77
CA ARG A 63 -6.66 9.21 6.20
C ARG A 63 -5.21 9.53 6.54
N GLN A 64 -4.26 9.07 5.74
CA GLN A 64 -2.87 9.55 5.82
C GLN A 64 -2.82 11.07 5.70
N CYS A 65 -3.50 11.65 4.70
CA CYS A 65 -3.60 13.10 4.54
C CYS A 65 -4.40 13.76 5.68
N LEU A 66 -5.55 13.21 6.05
CA LEU A 66 -6.41 13.78 7.09
C LEU A 66 -5.68 13.92 8.43
N TYR A 67 -5.10 12.82 8.93
CA TYR A 67 -4.42 12.84 10.23
C TYR A 67 -3.07 13.54 10.15
N GLY A 68 -2.39 13.50 9.01
CA GLY A 68 -1.18 14.29 8.77
C GLY A 68 -1.45 15.78 8.86
N GLN A 69 -2.43 16.26 8.11
CA GLN A 69 -2.81 17.70 8.12
C GLN A 69 -3.36 18.17 9.48
N GLN A 70 -4.13 17.33 10.16
CA GLN A 70 -4.59 17.64 11.52
C GLN A 70 -3.42 17.76 12.50
N ALA A 71 -2.43 16.88 12.42
CA ALA A 71 -1.25 16.93 13.26
C ALA A 71 -0.40 18.17 12.98
N TYR A 72 -0.15 18.54 11.73
CA TYR A 72 0.54 19.76 11.36
C TYR A 72 -0.19 21.01 11.89
N LYS A 73 -1.50 21.07 11.70
CA LYS A 73 -2.31 22.20 12.20
C LYS A 73 -2.26 22.29 13.73
N ARG A 74 -2.30 21.17 14.44
CA ARG A 74 -2.21 21.11 15.90
C ARG A 74 -0.83 21.57 16.39
N MET A 75 0.23 21.07 15.80
CA MET A 75 1.60 21.29 16.26
C MET A 75 2.16 22.65 15.83
N PHE A 76 1.90 23.07 14.61
CA PHE A 76 2.53 24.24 13.97
C PHE A 76 1.53 25.33 13.52
N GLY A 77 0.23 25.16 13.80
CA GLY A 77 -0.81 26.16 13.49
C GLY A 77 -1.21 26.25 12.02
N LYS A 78 -0.59 25.48 11.13
CA LYS A 78 -0.82 25.51 9.68
C LYS A 78 -0.82 24.10 9.07
N THR A 79 -1.49 23.96 7.95
CA THR A 79 -1.39 22.77 7.07
C THR A 79 -0.26 22.96 6.07
N VAL A 80 0.15 21.86 5.40
CA VAL A 80 1.16 21.89 4.33
C VAL A 80 0.49 21.60 2.98
N ASN A 81 1.00 22.22 1.91
CA ASN A 81 0.44 22.09 0.55
C ASN A 81 1.27 21.19 -0.36
N ASN A 82 2.17 20.41 0.20
CA ASN A 82 3.07 19.54 -0.54
C ASN A 82 3.16 18.16 0.12
N ALA A 83 3.25 17.11 -0.69
CA ALA A 83 3.49 15.74 -0.28
C ALA A 83 4.89 15.31 -0.73
N TRP A 84 5.63 14.67 0.18
CA TRP A 84 6.98 14.19 -0.07
C TRP A 84 7.04 12.70 0.23
N LEU A 85 7.31 11.91 -0.81
CA LEU A 85 7.45 10.47 -0.75
C LEU A 85 8.72 10.05 -1.51
N PRO A 86 9.90 10.43 -1.03
CA PRO A 86 11.15 10.26 -1.79
C PRO A 86 11.53 8.80 -1.98
N ASP A 87 11.21 7.95 -1.02
CA ASP A 87 11.66 6.54 -0.98
C ASP A 87 10.56 5.51 -1.24
N VAL A 88 9.34 5.91 -1.57
CA VAL A 88 8.20 5.02 -1.79
C VAL A 88 8.30 4.27 -3.13
N PHE A 89 7.79 3.04 -3.17
CA PHE A 89 8.00 2.05 -4.25
C PHE A 89 6.98 2.17 -5.39
N GLY A 90 6.90 3.37 -5.96
CA GLY A 90 5.92 3.72 -6.97
C GLY A 90 4.65 4.34 -6.37
N ASN A 91 3.92 5.09 -7.20
CA ASN A 91 2.79 5.89 -6.76
C ASN A 91 1.60 5.70 -7.69
N SER A 92 0.47 5.30 -7.10
CA SER A 92 -0.76 5.01 -7.82
C SER A 92 -1.33 6.25 -8.53
N TRP A 93 -1.87 6.06 -9.71
CA TRP A 93 -2.52 7.10 -10.53
C TRP A 93 -3.70 7.81 -9.85
N ILE A 94 -4.27 7.26 -8.77
CA ILE A 94 -5.32 7.92 -7.98
C ILE A 94 -4.77 9.00 -7.04
N LEU A 95 -3.47 9.02 -6.78
CA LEU A 95 -2.88 9.88 -5.75
C LEU A 95 -3.06 11.39 -6.02
N PRO A 96 -2.92 11.92 -7.25
CA PRO A 96 -3.19 13.33 -7.51
C PRO A 96 -4.58 13.79 -7.07
N GLN A 97 -5.62 13.00 -7.31
CA GLN A 97 -6.98 13.27 -6.87
C GLN A 97 -7.08 13.37 -5.34
N ILE A 98 -6.48 12.42 -4.62
CA ILE A 98 -6.49 12.38 -3.16
C ILE A 98 -5.73 13.59 -2.59
N LEU A 99 -4.54 13.85 -3.08
CA LEU A 99 -3.68 14.95 -2.64
C LEU A 99 -4.36 16.30 -2.86
N LYS A 100 -4.85 16.57 -4.07
CA LYS A 100 -5.50 17.84 -4.40
C LYS A 100 -6.72 18.11 -3.52
N LYS A 101 -7.57 17.11 -3.32
CA LYS A 101 -8.75 17.22 -2.45
C LYS A 101 -8.40 17.34 -0.97
N SER A 102 -7.16 17.01 -0.60
CA SER A 102 -6.62 17.19 0.74
C SER A 102 -5.84 18.51 0.93
N GLY A 103 -5.90 19.42 -0.06
CA GLY A 103 -5.24 20.73 -0.01
C GLY A 103 -3.76 20.70 -0.39
N VAL A 104 -3.32 19.67 -1.12
CA VAL A 104 -1.94 19.49 -1.57
C VAL A 104 -1.86 19.79 -3.05
N ASP A 105 -0.97 20.72 -3.42
CA ASP A 105 -0.74 21.17 -4.80
C ASP A 105 0.53 20.60 -5.42
N TYR A 106 1.49 20.15 -4.57
CA TYR A 106 2.82 19.76 -4.99
C TYR A 106 3.16 18.35 -4.48
N PHE A 107 3.85 17.60 -5.30
CA PHE A 107 4.31 16.24 -5.00
C PHE A 107 5.81 16.10 -5.30
N VAL A 108 6.54 15.46 -4.38
CA VAL A 108 7.95 15.12 -4.56
C VAL A 108 8.15 13.63 -4.34
N SER A 109 8.84 12.98 -5.26
CA SER A 109 9.32 11.61 -5.13
C SER A 109 10.73 11.52 -5.70
N ASN A 110 11.40 10.36 -5.62
CA ASN A 110 12.77 10.27 -6.12
C ASN A 110 13.08 8.93 -6.81
N LYS A 111 12.61 7.81 -6.28
CA LYS A 111 13.05 6.48 -6.74
C LYS A 111 12.92 6.22 -8.23
N MET A 112 11.94 6.78 -8.93
CA MET A 112 11.77 6.55 -10.37
C MET A 112 12.90 7.08 -11.23
N SER A 113 13.63 8.10 -10.77
CA SER A 113 14.79 8.63 -11.49
C SER A 113 16.08 7.87 -11.23
N THR A 114 16.16 7.17 -10.09
CA THR A 114 17.41 6.55 -9.61
C THR A 114 17.40 5.02 -9.66
N TRP A 115 16.23 4.38 -9.58
CA TRP A 115 16.08 2.93 -9.47
C TRP A 115 15.38 2.27 -10.67
N ASN A 116 14.93 3.04 -11.66
CA ASN A 116 14.42 2.50 -12.92
C ASN A 116 15.57 2.35 -13.92
N GLU A 117 16.09 1.14 -14.08
CA GLU A 117 17.25 0.86 -14.95
C GLU A 117 16.86 0.84 -16.42
N THR A 118 15.75 0.19 -16.77
CA THR A 118 15.31 0.00 -18.15
C THR A 118 14.12 0.89 -18.53
N ASN A 119 13.28 1.24 -17.57
CA ASN A 119 12.10 2.08 -17.74
C ASN A 119 12.30 3.44 -17.05
N ARG A 120 13.29 4.20 -17.50
CA ARG A 120 13.60 5.51 -16.93
C ARG A 120 12.40 6.45 -17.05
N PHE A 121 12.06 7.11 -15.96
CA PHE A 121 10.99 8.10 -15.94
C PHE A 121 11.41 9.33 -16.76
N PRO A 122 10.57 9.83 -17.71
CA PRO A 122 11.00 10.79 -18.73
C PRO A 122 11.00 12.25 -18.28
N HIS A 123 10.61 12.58 -17.05
CA HIS A 123 10.49 13.94 -16.56
C HIS A 123 11.06 14.09 -15.14
N ASN A 124 11.58 15.27 -14.84
CA ASN A 124 11.96 15.66 -13.47
C ASN A 124 10.93 16.65 -12.88
N ASN A 125 10.50 17.64 -13.67
CA ASN A 125 9.50 18.63 -13.27
C ASN A 125 8.32 18.59 -14.24
N PHE A 126 7.13 18.27 -13.76
CA PHE A 126 5.96 18.02 -14.62
C PHE A 126 4.64 18.29 -13.92
N ILE A 127 3.56 18.30 -14.69
CA ILE A 127 2.20 18.24 -14.19
C ILE A 127 1.79 16.76 -14.13
N TRP A 128 1.46 16.27 -12.95
CA TRP A 128 0.96 14.91 -12.78
C TRP A 128 -0.56 14.91 -12.78
N LYS A 129 -1.14 14.25 -13.78
CA LYS A 129 -2.59 14.13 -13.97
C LYS A 129 -3.10 12.83 -13.38
N GLY A 130 -4.09 12.93 -12.51
CA GLY A 130 -4.79 11.80 -11.91
C GLY A 130 -5.86 11.20 -12.81
N ILE A 131 -6.35 10.03 -12.44
CA ILE A 131 -7.37 9.26 -13.16
C ILE A 131 -8.70 10.03 -13.38
N ASP A 132 -9.00 11.00 -12.52
CA ASP A 132 -10.17 11.87 -12.61
C ASP A 132 -9.90 13.18 -13.39
N GLY A 133 -8.71 13.33 -13.94
CA GLY A 133 -8.27 14.53 -14.64
C GLY A 133 -7.73 15.64 -13.72
N THR A 134 -7.62 15.40 -12.42
CA THR A 134 -7.03 16.35 -11.47
C THR A 134 -5.54 16.52 -11.70
N ASP A 135 -5.07 17.76 -11.73
CA ASP A 135 -3.66 18.11 -11.94
C ASP A 135 -2.99 18.58 -10.62
N ILE A 136 -1.78 18.08 -10.37
CA ILE A 136 -0.86 18.59 -9.34
C ILE A 136 0.52 18.80 -9.94
N TYR A 137 1.32 19.69 -9.36
CA TYR A 137 2.71 19.87 -9.76
C TYR A 137 3.58 18.78 -9.12
N ALA A 138 4.47 18.15 -9.89
CA ALA A 138 5.34 17.10 -9.42
C ALA A 138 6.80 17.35 -9.74
N CYS A 139 7.66 16.95 -8.81
CA CYS A 139 9.11 16.97 -8.96
C CYS A 139 9.69 15.60 -8.60
N VAL A 140 10.49 15.05 -9.49
CA VAL A 140 11.29 13.84 -9.30
C VAL A 140 12.75 14.21 -9.55
N PRO A 141 13.50 14.61 -8.50
CA PRO A 141 14.89 15.01 -8.63
C PRO A 141 15.73 13.96 -9.37
N PRO A 142 16.67 14.37 -10.24
CA PRO A 142 17.37 13.45 -11.14
C PRO A 142 18.37 12.54 -10.45
N THR A 143 18.87 12.92 -9.26
CA THR A 143 19.83 12.15 -8.47
C THR A 143 19.24 11.73 -7.13
N HIS A 144 19.90 10.82 -6.44
CA HIS A 144 19.45 10.29 -5.16
C HIS A 144 19.28 11.41 -4.11
N PHE A 145 18.35 11.23 -3.17
CA PHE A 145 18.12 12.17 -2.07
C PHE A 145 19.19 12.07 -0.96
N ILE A 146 20.02 11.02 -0.96
CA ILE A 146 21.19 10.88 -0.09
C ILE A 146 22.41 11.37 -0.85
N THR A 147 22.88 12.57 -0.53
CA THR A 147 24.11 13.14 -1.11
C THR A 147 24.92 13.88 -0.06
N TRP A 148 26.22 13.97 -0.27
CA TRP A 148 27.16 14.71 0.60
C TRP A 148 27.44 16.12 0.11
N ASN A 149 26.65 16.59 -0.85
CA ASN A 149 26.79 17.91 -1.43
C ASN A 149 28.19 18.18 -2.05
N MET A 150 28.79 17.15 -2.64
CA MET A 150 30.08 17.25 -3.29
C MET A 150 29.98 17.94 -4.66
N PRO A 151 31.02 18.64 -5.15
CA PRO A 151 31.00 19.27 -6.48
C PRO A 151 30.62 18.34 -7.61
N SER A 152 31.11 17.09 -7.58
CA SER A 152 30.78 16.06 -8.56
C SER A 152 29.30 15.70 -8.56
N GLN A 153 28.65 15.66 -7.38
CA GLN A 153 27.22 15.35 -7.23
C GLN A 153 26.32 16.48 -7.74
N ILE A 154 26.75 17.75 -7.55
CA ILE A 154 26.05 18.90 -8.13
C ILE A 154 26.13 18.84 -9.67
N GLN A 155 27.30 18.54 -10.23
CA GLN A 155 27.46 18.40 -11.66
C GLN A 155 26.64 17.22 -12.21
N GLU A 156 26.68 16.06 -11.53
CA GLU A 156 25.88 14.88 -11.87
C GLU A 156 24.38 15.18 -11.88
N ASN A 157 23.88 15.89 -10.84
CA ASN A 157 22.48 16.31 -10.77
C ASN A 157 22.07 17.16 -11.98
N TRP A 158 22.92 18.15 -12.35
CA TRP A 158 22.68 18.98 -13.52
C TRP A 158 22.73 18.18 -14.82
N ASP A 159 23.71 17.30 -14.97
CA ASP A 159 23.88 16.49 -16.19
C ASP A 159 22.73 15.51 -16.39
N ALA A 160 22.24 14.91 -15.31
CA ALA A 160 21.11 13.98 -15.31
C ALA A 160 19.74 14.67 -15.45
N TYR A 161 19.66 16.01 -15.25
CA TYR A 161 18.41 16.75 -15.37
C TYR A 161 17.90 16.76 -16.82
N ILE A 162 16.70 16.22 -17.04
CA ILE A 162 16.14 16.00 -18.38
C ILE A 162 15.43 17.25 -18.91
N ASP A 163 14.68 17.96 -18.06
CA ASP A 163 13.77 19.05 -18.46
C ASP A 163 14.48 20.43 -18.58
N LYS A 164 15.72 20.47 -19.05
CA LYS A 164 16.54 21.71 -19.17
C LYS A 164 15.84 22.78 -20.00
N ASP A 165 15.18 22.37 -21.07
CA ASP A 165 14.51 23.29 -22.02
C ASP A 165 13.19 23.85 -21.49
N SER A 166 12.61 23.21 -20.47
CA SER A 166 11.31 23.62 -19.93
C SER A 166 11.37 24.59 -18.76
N GLY A 167 12.56 24.91 -18.22
CA GLY A 167 12.65 25.85 -17.12
C GLY A 167 13.99 25.96 -16.42
N GLY A 168 14.92 25.08 -16.71
CA GLY A 168 16.33 25.22 -16.35
C GLY A 168 16.71 25.13 -14.87
N GLN A 169 15.83 24.63 -14.00
CA GLN A 169 16.13 24.48 -12.57
C GLN A 169 15.81 23.08 -12.08
N THR A 170 16.76 22.50 -11.35
CA THR A 170 16.65 21.18 -10.75
C THR A 170 16.83 21.23 -9.24
N MET A 171 16.26 20.29 -8.52
CA MET A 171 16.42 20.14 -7.08
C MET A 171 17.60 19.17 -6.82
N ASN A 172 18.55 19.60 -5.98
CA ASN A 172 19.55 18.73 -5.39
C ASN A 172 19.30 18.64 -3.89
N MET A 173 18.95 17.46 -3.41
CA MET A 173 18.78 17.17 -1.98
C MET A 173 20.10 16.69 -1.40
N PHE A 174 20.43 17.09 -0.17
CA PHE A 174 21.65 16.64 0.51
C PHE A 174 21.39 16.32 1.99
N GLY A 175 22.16 15.40 2.52
CA GLY A 175 22.05 14.87 3.87
C GLY A 175 22.25 13.35 3.87
N TYR A 176 22.28 12.75 5.05
CA TYR A 176 22.56 11.31 5.20
C TYR A 176 21.35 10.40 4.93
N GLY A 177 20.14 10.94 4.80
CA GLY A 177 18.94 10.14 4.47
C GLY A 177 18.77 8.94 5.39
N ASP A 178 18.85 7.74 4.82
CA ASP A 178 18.72 6.45 5.53
C ASP A 178 19.72 6.26 6.68
N GLY A 179 20.81 7.03 6.71
CA GLY A 179 21.75 7.04 7.82
C GLY A 179 21.19 7.60 9.11
N GLY A 180 19.92 8.06 9.11
CA GLY A 180 19.23 8.58 10.30
C GLY A 180 19.83 9.89 10.84
N SER A 181 20.54 10.63 10.00
CA SER A 181 21.16 11.91 10.34
C SER A 181 20.80 12.98 9.32
N GLY A 182 20.84 14.26 9.77
CA GLY A 182 20.74 15.40 8.88
C GLY A 182 22.01 15.63 8.06
N CYS A 183 22.31 16.88 7.76
CA CYS A 183 23.55 17.23 7.09
C CYS A 183 24.68 17.52 8.09
N THR A 184 25.92 17.53 7.60
CA THR A 184 27.09 17.95 8.37
C THR A 184 27.37 19.45 8.15
N GLU A 185 28.21 20.00 9.01
CA GLU A 185 28.73 21.36 8.85
C GLU A 185 29.46 21.53 7.50
N GLU A 186 30.24 20.54 7.08
CA GLU A 186 30.95 20.53 5.81
C GLU A 186 30.00 20.68 4.62
N MET A 187 28.84 19.96 4.63
CA MET A 187 27.85 20.07 3.56
C MET A 187 27.26 21.49 3.48
N ILE A 188 27.06 22.16 4.62
CA ILE A 188 26.57 23.55 4.68
C ILE A 188 27.65 24.51 4.15
N GLU A 189 28.89 24.35 4.57
CA GLU A 189 30.00 25.15 4.07
C GLU A 189 30.23 24.99 2.56
N LEU A 190 30.08 23.78 2.03
CA LEU A 190 30.11 23.53 0.58
C LEU A 190 28.98 24.27 -0.13
N MET A 191 27.76 24.22 0.42
CA MET A 191 26.60 24.95 -0.12
C MET A 191 26.90 26.46 -0.28
N HIS A 192 27.45 27.11 0.74
CA HIS A 192 27.82 28.54 0.70
C HIS A 192 28.93 28.83 -0.35
N ARG A 193 29.82 27.87 -0.59
CA ARG A 193 30.88 28.02 -1.59
C ARG A 193 30.32 27.90 -3.00
N PHE A 194 29.37 26.96 -3.24
CA PHE A 194 28.79 26.75 -4.57
C PHE A 194 28.02 27.96 -5.08
N GLU A 195 27.40 28.74 -4.22
CA GLU A 195 26.72 29.98 -4.61
C GLU A 195 27.66 30.99 -5.27
N LYS A 196 28.95 30.91 -4.97
CA LYS A 196 30.00 31.84 -5.42
C LYS A 196 30.86 31.33 -6.57
N LEU A 197 30.69 30.04 -6.94
CA LEU A 197 31.50 29.43 -8.00
C LEU A 197 30.88 29.64 -9.37
N SER A 198 31.68 30.14 -10.33
CA SER A 198 31.26 30.38 -11.72
C SER A 198 31.53 29.21 -12.67
N ILE A 199 32.32 28.22 -12.24
CA ILE A 199 32.74 27.06 -13.07
C ILE A 199 31.77 25.87 -12.92
N MET A 200 30.74 25.99 -12.09
CA MET A 200 29.73 24.97 -11.80
C MET A 200 28.33 25.50 -12.11
N PRO A 201 27.32 24.62 -12.19
CA PRO A 201 25.93 25.06 -12.22
C PRO A 201 25.66 26.04 -11.06
N LYS A 202 24.95 27.13 -11.32
CA LYS A 202 24.61 28.11 -10.28
C LYS A 202 23.69 27.45 -9.24
N CYS A 203 24.15 27.41 -8.00
CA CYS A 203 23.40 26.86 -6.88
C CYS A 203 22.75 28.01 -6.05
N THR A 204 21.60 27.74 -5.49
CA THR A 204 20.91 28.62 -4.51
C THR A 204 20.30 27.71 -3.46
N HIS A 205 20.58 27.99 -2.19
CA HIS A 205 19.97 27.28 -1.09
C HIS A 205 18.57 27.83 -0.79
N MET A 206 17.59 26.94 -0.65
CA MET A 206 16.22 27.32 -0.27
C MET A 206 15.48 26.13 0.37
N GLY A 207 14.32 26.38 0.96
CA GLY A 207 13.42 25.32 1.43
C GLY A 207 12.79 24.57 0.27
N GLY A 208 12.43 23.31 0.51
CA GLY A 208 11.82 22.46 -0.51
C GLY A 208 10.48 22.98 -1.02
N ALA A 209 9.59 23.45 -0.13
CA ALA A 209 8.31 24.02 -0.52
C ALA A 209 8.49 25.33 -1.30
N GLU A 210 9.48 26.16 -0.93
CA GLU A 210 9.83 27.38 -1.65
C GLU A 210 10.28 27.07 -3.08
N PHE A 211 11.09 26.02 -3.27
CA PHE A 211 11.50 25.57 -4.60
C PHE A 211 10.30 25.20 -5.46
N LEU A 212 9.40 24.37 -4.93
CA LEU A 212 8.21 23.91 -5.65
C LEU A 212 7.33 25.07 -6.10
N GLU A 213 7.07 26.02 -5.21
CA GLU A 213 6.22 27.17 -5.51
C GLU A 213 6.85 28.12 -6.54
N LYS A 214 8.14 28.43 -6.40
CA LYS A 214 8.83 29.35 -7.31
C LYS A 214 9.04 28.76 -8.71
N ASN A 215 9.36 27.47 -8.80
CA ASN A 215 9.84 26.88 -10.05
C ASN A 215 8.78 26.07 -10.79
N LEU A 216 7.77 25.54 -10.13
CA LEU A 216 6.74 24.73 -10.81
C LEU A 216 5.48 25.55 -11.14
N LYS A 217 4.93 26.29 -10.17
CA LYS A 217 3.64 26.99 -10.34
C LYS A 217 3.61 28.00 -11.49
N ASN A 218 4.72 28.67 -11.71
CA ASN A 218 4.83 29.71 -12.74
C ASN A 218 5.41 29.21 -14.07
N ASN A 219 5.78 27.94 -14.14
CA ASN A 219 6.36 27.34 -15.34
C ASN A 219 5.25 26.85 -16.28
N LYS A 220 5.08 27.52 -17.42
CA LYS A 220 4.08 27.22 -18.42
C LYS A 220 4.50 26.11 -19.42
N ASN A 221 5.75 25.67 -19.32
CA ASN A 221 6.36 24.72 -20.25
C ASN A 221 6.49 23.31 -19.66
N LEU A 222 5.87 23.04 -18.51
CA LEU A 222 5.91 21.71 -17.90
C LEU A 222 5.19 20.69 -18.77
N ALA A 223 5.81 19.54 -18.98
CA ALA A 223 5.16 18.38 -19.57
C ALA A 223 4.05 17.86 -18.66
N THR A 224 3.10 17.14 -19.22
CA THR A 224 2.04 16.47 -18.46
C THR A 224 2.25 14.96 -18.50
N TRP A 225 2.29 14.33 -17.33
CA TRP A 225 2.28 12.88 -17.18
C TRP A 225 0.89 12.42 -16.74
N ASP A 226 0.25 11.57 -17.55
CA ASP A 226 -1.07 11.00 -17.31
C ASP A 226 -0.93 9.49 -17.09
N GLY A 227 -0.88 9.05 -15.84
CA GLY A 227 -0.65 7.67 -15.46
C GLY A 227 -0.04 7.51 -14.06
N GLU A 228 0.26 6.27 -13.67
CA GLU A 228 1.00 5.98 -12.45
C GLU A 228 2.46 6.42 -12.53
N LEU A 229 3.10 6.62 -11.38
CA LEU A 229 4.54 6.77 -11.27
C LEU A 229 5.12 5.40 -10.90
N TYR A 230 5.45 4.63 -11.93
CA TYR A 230 5.86 3.23 -11.79
C TYR A 230 7.32 3.10 -11.36
N LEU A 231 7.57 2.27 -10.35
CA LEU A 231 8.91 1.82 -9.98
C LEU A 231 9.16 0.43 -10.57
N GLU A 232 10.21 0.30 -11.37
CA GLU A 232 10.58 -0.95 -12.03
C GLU A 232 11.10 -2.00 -11.04
N MET A 233 11.93 -1.57 -10.10
CA MET A 233 12.45 -2.41 -9.02
C MET A 233 11.47 -2.51 -7.85
N HIS A 234 11.75 -3.39 -6.90
CA HIS A 234 10.95 -3.60 -5.68
C HIS A 234 9.57 -4.28 -5.93
N ARG A 235 9.43 -5.03 -7.03
CA ARG A 235 8.18 -5.73 -7.38
C ARG A 235 7.83 -6.87 -6.43
N GLY A 236 8.81 -7.45 -5.74
CA GLY A 236 8.58 -8.46 -4.70
C GLY A 236 7.74 -7.95 -3.54
N THR A 237 7.78 -6.64 -3.27
CA THR A 237 7.04 -5.99 -2.17
C THR A 237 5.53 -6.15 -2.25
N PHE A 238 4.95 -6.42 -3.43
CA PHE A 238 3.52 -6.72 -3.56
C PHE A 238 3.11 -8.05 -2.91
N THR A 239 4.05 -8.97 -2.71
CA THR A 239 3.78 -10.31 -2.18
C THR A 239 4.62 -10.70 -0.98
N THR A 240 5.75 -10.08 -0.75
CA THR A 240 6.61 -10.34 0.42
C THR A 240 5.83 -10.15 1.72
N LYS A 241 5.88 -11.14 2.63
CA LYS A 241 5.07 -11.14 3.87
C LYS A 241 3.58 -10.90 3.60
N SER A 242 3.00 -11.63 2.66
CA SER A 242 1.63 -11.46 2.16
C SER A 242 0.53 -11.45 3.25
N ASN A 243 0.79 -12.07 4.41
CA ASN A 243 -0.09 -12.02 5.57
C ASN A 243 -0.32 -10.60 6.10
N LEU A 244 0.70 -9.73 6.11
CA LEU A 244 0.55 -8.32 6.51
C LEU A 244 -0.44 -7.61 5.59
N LYS A 245 -0.31 -7.80 4.28
CA LYS A 245 -1.18 -7.19 3.27
C LYS A 245 -2.63 -7.66 3.41
N ARG A 246 -2.81 -8.95 3.66
CA ARG A 246 -4.14 -9.54 3.90
C ARG A 246 -4.78 -8.99 5.17
N ILE A 247 -4.01 -8.87 6.25
CA ILE A 247 -4.51 -8.34 7.53
C ILE A 247 -4.82 -6.85 7.37
N ASN A 248 -3.92 -6.06 6.78
CA ASN A 248 -4.16 -4.64 6.49
C ASN A 248 -5.49 -4.44 5.76
N ARG A 249 -5.73 -5.16 4.65
CA ARG A 249 -6.97 -5.05 3.90
C ARG A 249 -8.20 -5.41 4.74
N ARG A 250 -8.11 -6.45 5.56
CA ARG A 250 -9.20 -6.85 6.47
C ARG A 250 -9.49 -5.77 7.50
N LEU A 251 -8.47 -5.16 8.09
CA LEU A 251 -8.63 -4.10 9.09
C LEU A 251 -9.23 -2.84 8.48
N GLU A 252 -8.84 -2.43 7.28
CA GLU A 252 -9.46 -1.30 6.57
C GLU A 252 -10.99 -1.45 6.48
N PHE A 253 -11.49 -2.64 6.15
CA PHE A 253 -12.93 -2.90 6.15
C PHE A 253 -13.55 -2.96 7.55
N LYS A 254 -12.82 -3.49 8.55
CA LYS A 254 -13.30 -3.51 9.93
C LYS A 254 -13.46 -2.09 10.51
N PHE A 255 -12.52 -1.18 10.24
CA PHE A 255 -12.63 0.22 10.62
C PHE A 255 -13.92 0.85 10.10
N ARG A 256 -14.19 0.70 8.81
CA ARG A 256 -15.44 1.19 8.21
C ARG A 256 -16.68 0.63 8.93
N THR A 257 -16.65 -0.67 9.23
CA THR A 257 -17.76 -1.32 9.93
C THR A 257 -17.93 -0.76 11.35
N ALA A 258 -16.84 -0.60 12.11
CA ALA A 258 -16.86 -0.07 13.47
C ALA A 258 -17.38 1.37 13.50
N GLU A 259 -16.93 2.24 12.59
CA GLU A 259 -17.41 3.62 12.48
C GLU A 259 -18.92 3.69 12.18
N MET A 260 -19.38 2.92 11.18
CA MET A 260 -20.79 2.91 10.81
C MET A 260 -21.69 2.39 11.94
N LEU A 261 -21.27 1.34 12.63
CA LEU A 261 -22.03 0.79 13.76
C LEU A 261 -22.05 1.73 14.95
N SER A 262 -20.94 2.43 15.24
CA SER A 262 -20.88 3.46 16.27
C SER A 262 -21.91 4.57 16.00
N VAL A 263 -21.97 5.08 14.76
CA VAL A 263 -22.95 6.09 14.36
C VAL A 263 -24.37 5.56 14.47
N LEU A 264 -24.65 4.35 13.97
CA LEU A 264 -25.99 3.74 14.01
C LEU A 264 -26.51 3.46 15.43
N ARG A 265 -25.59 3.25 16.38
CA ARG A 265 -25.90 3.01 17.80
C ARG A 265 -25.89 4.29 18.64
N GLY A 266 -25.46 5.43 18.07
CA GLY A 266 -25.28 6.67 18.81
C GLY A 266 -24.10 6.62 19.81
N GLU A 267 -23.12 5.76 19.58
CA GLU A 267 -21.93 5.60 20.42
C GLU A 267 -20.81 6.52 19.95
N ASN A 268 -20.11 7.15 20.89
CA ASN A 268 -18.93 7.96 20.57
C ASN A 268 -17.63 7.17 20.75
N ASN A 269 -17.19 6.51 19.72
CA ASN A 269 -15.91 5.77 19.69
C ASN A 269 -14.82 6.53 18.90
N THR A 270 -14.99 7.82 18.61
CA THR A 270 -14.14 8.60 17.70
C THR A 270 -12.68 8.60 18.13
N GLU A 271 -12.37 8.88 19.39
CA GLU A 271 -10.98 8.94 19.88
C GLU A 271 -10.32 7.56 19.82
N LYS A 272 -11.01 6.51 20.27
CA LYS A 272 -10.50 5.13 20.23
C LYS A 272 -10.22 4.71 18.79
N ILE A 273 -11.18 4.92 17.87
CA ILE A 273 -11.03 4.58 16.46
C ILE A 273 -9.88 5.38 15.82
N THR A 274 -9.76 6.67 16.11
CA THR A 274 -8.67 7.51 15.60
C THR A 274 -7.30 7.00 16.05
N SER A 275 -7.15 6.66 17.32
CA SER A 275 -5.90 6.11 17.85
C SER A 275 -5.52 4.79 17.17
N LEU A 276 -6.48 3.88 17.03
CA LEU A 276 -6.26 2.61 16.34
C LEU A 276 -5.95 2.80 14.84
N TYR A 277 -6.63 3.78 14.20
CA TYR A 277 -6.37 4.07 12.80
C TYR A 277 -4.95 4.61 12.59
N LYS A 278 -4.46 5.50 13.46
CA LYS A 278 -3.07 5.98 13.42
C LYS A 278 -2.06 4.85 13.53
N LYS A 279 -2.34 3.81 14.34
CA LYS A 279 -1.53 2.58 14.38
C LYS A 279 -1.52 1.84 13.04
N LEU A 280 -2.70 1.69 12.40
CA LEU A 280 -2.77 1.08 11.07
C LEU A 280 -1.97 1.88 10.06
N LEU A 281 -2.09 3.22 10.08
CA LEU A 281 -1.38 4.11 9.16
C LEU A 281 0.13 4.04 9.33
N LEU A 282 0.64 3.91 10.58
CA LEU A 282 2.05 3.65 10.84
C LEU A 282 2.51 2.35 10.17
N ASN A 283 1.72 1.28 10.33
CA ASN A 283 2.05 -0.02 9.74
C ASN A 283 1.89 -0.06 8.21
N GLN A 284 1.41 1.01 7.58
CA GLN A 284 1.41 1.23 6.13
C GLN A 284 2.68 1.94 5.63
N PHE A 285 3.64 2.28 6.51
CA PHE A 285 4.94 2.81 6.11
C PHE A 285 5.59 1.92 5.04
N HIS A 286 6.29 2.57 4.10
CA HIS A 286 6.75 1.93 2.87
C HIS A 286 7.75 0.77 3.05
N ASP A 287 8.31 0.56 4.23
CA ASP A 287 9.10 -0.62 4.57
C ASP A 287 8.39 -1.60 5.52
N ILE A 288 7.23 -1.23 6.10
CA ILE A 288 6.48 -2.16 6.97
C ILE A 288 5.49 -2.98 6.14
N LEU A 289 4.49 -2.36 5.53
CA LEU A 289 3.47 -3.07 4.76
C LEU A 289 4.04 -3.86 3.57
N PRO A 290 5.02 -3.35 2.81
CA PRO A 290 5.72 -4.10 1.76
C PRO A 290 6.44 -5.36 2.24
N GLY A 291 6.78 -5.45 3.53
CA GLY A 291 7.41 -6.63 4.14
C GLY A 291 8.94 -6.64 4.09
N SER A 292 9.56 -5.52 3.74
CA SER A 292 11.03 -5.37 3.63
C SER A 292 11.75 -5.08 4.96
N HIS A 293 10.99 -4.94 6.04
CA HIS A 293 11.46 -4.67 7.40
C HIS A 293 12.28 -5.82 8.02
N ILE A 294 13.02 -5.51 9.08
CA ILE A 294 13.68 -6.51 9.92
C ILE A 294 12.66 -7.29 10.77
N HIS A 295 13.06 -8.45 11.29
CA HIS A 295 12.14 -9.35 12.02
C HIS A 295 11.45 -8.70 13.24
N PRO A 296 12.12 -7.92 14.11
CA PRO A 296 11.44 -7.26 15.23
C PRO A 296 10.29 -6.34 14.79
N VAL A 297 10.44 -5.64 13.67
CA VAL A 297 9.36 -4.78 13.12
C VAL A 297 8.16 -5.63 12.66
N TYR A 298 8.41 -6.84 12.12
CA TYR A 298 7.33 -7.78 11.82
C TYR A 298 6.53 -8.16 13.06
N GLU A 299 7.22 -8.47 14.16
CA GLU A 299 6.58 -8.83 15.43
C GLU A 299 5.78 -7.66 15.99
N ASP A 300 6.32 -6.45 15.92
CA ASP A 300 5.63 -5.23 16.36
C ASP A 300 4.37 -4.98 15.51
N ALA A 301 4.49 -5.07 14.19
CA ALA A 301 3.36 -4.91 13.28
C ALA A 301 2.25 -5.94 13.54
N MET A 302 2.62 -7.19 13.81
CA MET A 302 1.65 -8.25 14.14
C MET A 302 0.94 -7.98 15.46
N ARG A 303 1.64 -7.52 16.51
CA ARG A 303 1.03 -7.12 17.78
C ARG A 303 0.06 -5.94 17.61
N ASP A 304 0.46 -4.94 16.83
CA ASP A 304 -0.41 -3.80 16.51
C ASP A 304 -1.68 -4.25 15.80
N TYR A 305 -1.56 -5.13 14.81
CA TYR A 305 -2.72 -5.65 14.08
C TYR A 305 -3.65 -6.48 14.96
N GLU A 306 -3.11 -7.29 15.88
CA GLU A 306 -3.91 -8.05 16.85
C GLU A 306 -4.66 -7.12 17.81
N GLU A 307 -4.00 -6.08 18.33
CA GLU A 307 -4.62 -5.07 19.20
C GLU A 307 -5.72 -4.30 18.46
N ILE A 308 -5.46 -3.86 17.22
CA ILE A 308 -6.44 -3.18 16.38
C ILE A 308 -7.65 -4.09 16.15
N GLU A 309 -7.41 -5.34 15.76
CA GLU A 309 -8.48 -6.29 15.45
C GLU A 309 -9.36 -6.55 16.67
N ALA A 310 -8.77 -6.85 17.82
CA ALA A 310 -9.49 -7.10 19.08
C ALA A 310 -10.31 -5.88 19.49
N SER A 311 -9.73 -4.67 19.43
CA SER A 311 -10.43 -3.45 19.80
C SER A 311 -11.58 -3.10 18.84
N LEU A 312 -11.43 -3.34 17.55
CA LEU A 312 -12.51 -3.16 16.58
C LEU A 312 -13.61 -4.21 16.76
N ASP A 313 -13.26 -5.46 17.08
CA ASP A 313 -14.23 -6.52 17.38
C ASP A 313 -15.04 -6.18 18.63
N GLU A 314 -14.45 -5.58 19.64
CA GLU A 314 -15.16 -5.06 20.80
C GLU A 314 -16.18 -3.97 20.43
N ILE A 315 -15.80 -3.00 19.59
CA ILE A 315 -16.68 -1.93 19.10
C ILE A 315 -17.80 -2.51 18.22
N ILE A 316 -17.47 -3.41 17.30
CA ILE A 316 -18.44 -4.07 16.41
C ILE A 316 -19.42 -4.91 17.23
N GLY A 317 -18.91 -5.60 18.25
CA GLY A 317 -19.68 -6.48 19.12
C GLY A 317 -20.10 -7.78 18.44
N SER A 318 -20.73 -8.66 19.20
CA SER A 318 -21.32 -9.91 18.72
C SER A 318 -22.84 -9.76 18.55
N GLY A 319 -23.40 -10.37 17.52
CA GLY A 319 -24.84 -10.31 17.30
C GLY A 319 -25.31 -11.30 16.24
N SER A 320 -26.64 -11.41 16.12
CA SER A 320 -27.32 -12.28 15.14
C SER A 320 -27.64 -11.57 13.81
N ARG A 321 -27.14 -10.37 13.59
CA ARG A 321 -27.42 -9.56 12.40
C ARG A 321 -26.13 -9.29 11.61
N TYR A 322 -26.25 -9.30 10.29
CA TYR A 322 -25.23 -8.83 9.36
C TYR A 322 -25.55 -7.42 8.90
N PHE A 323 -24.51 -6.66 8.63
CA PHE A 323 -24.62 -5.31 8.10
C PHE A 323 -23.92 -5.25 6.73
N ASN A 324 -24.65 -4.72 5.74
CA ASN A 324 -24.05 -4.30 4.50
C ASN A 324 -23.61 -2.85 4.65
N THR A 325 -22.32 -2.63 4.83
CA THR A 325 -21.73 -1.29 4.96
C THR A 325 -21.45 -0.62 3.61
N LEU A 326 -21.77 -1.27 2.49
CA LEU A 326 -21.57 -0.75 1.14
C LEU A 326 -22.80 0.02 0.66
N ASN A 327 -22.60 0.94 -0.26
CA ASN A 327 -23.65 1.75 -0.88
C ASN A 327 -24.36 1.07 -2.06
N PHE A 328 -24.19 -0.24 -2.22
CA PHE A 328 -24.87 -1.05 -3.22
C PHE A 328 -25.32 -2.39 -2.59
N LYS A 329 -26.27 -3.04 -3.28
CA LYS A 329 -26.79 -4.34 -2.87
C LYS A 329 -25.65 -5.36 -2.80
N ARG A 330 -25.63 -6.15 -1.75
CA ARG A 330 -24.67 -7.25 -1.56
C ARG A 330 -25.41 -8.59 -1.50
N ASP A 331 -25.16 -9.40 -2.51
CA ASP A 331 -25.55 -10.80 -2.60
C ASP A 331 -24.33 -11.75 -2.60
N ALA A 332 -23.19 -11.23 -2.16
CA ALA A 332 -21.93 -11.98 -2.15
C ALA A 332 -21.93 -13.04 -1.05
N LEU A 333 -21.43 -14.21 -1.38
CA LEU A 333 -21.14 -15.30 -0.45
C LEU A 333 -20.33 -14.80 0.75
N THR A 334 -20.79 -15.12 1.95
CA THR A 334 -20.15 -14.77 3.21
C THR A 334 -19.94 -16.03 4.04
N PHE A 335 -18.71 -16.23 4.53
CA PHE A 335 -18.40 -17.30 5.46
C PHE A 335 -18.69 -16.85 6.89
N VAL A 336 -19.47 -17.64 7.61
CA VAL A 336 -19.82 -17.38 8.99
C VAL A 336 -19.20 -18.44 9.86
N GLU A 337 -18.31 -18.03 10.74
CA GLU A 337 -17.67 -18.93 11.70
C GLU A 337 -18.72 -19.54 12.65
N ASN A 338 -18.69 -20.84 12.75
CA ASN A 338 -19.56 -21.62 13.63
C ASN A 338 -18.86 -22.94 13.94
N SER A 339 -18.68 -23.27 15.22
CA SER A 339 -18.02 -24.50 15.65
C SER A 339 -18.70 -25.79 15.13
N ARG A 340 -19.99 -25.71 14.79
CA ARG A 340 -20.79 -26.79 14.18
C ARG A 340 -20.90 -26.65 12.65
N GLY A 341 -20.17 -25.71 12.06
CA GLY A 341 -20.19 -25.49 10.62
C GLY A 341 -19.62 -26.68 9.83
N ARG A 342 -20.10 -26.84 8.61
CA ARG A 342 -19.72 -27.95 7.72
C ARG A 342 -18.54 -27.62 6.81
N SER A 343 -18.25 -26.33 6.59
CA SER A 343 -17.12 -25.84 5.79
C SER A 343 -15.98 -25.37 6.68
N VAL A 344 -14.76 -25.43 6.14
CA VAL A 344 -13.55 -24.89 6.81
C VAL A 344 -12.93 -23.80 5.95
N ARG A 345 -12.69 -22.63 6.51
CA ARG A 345 -11.95 -21.54 5.86
C ARG A 345 -10.85 -21.03 6.78
N CYS A 346 -9.61 -21.02 6.28
CA CYS A 346 -8.45 -20.60 7.09
C CYS A 346 -8.36 -21.31 8.46
N GLY A 347 -8.65 -22.62 8.49
CA GLY A 347 -8.61 -23.44 9.71
C GLY A 347 -9.83 -23.30 10.63
N LYS A 348 -10.77 -22.41 10.34
CA LYS A 348 -11.98 -22.18 11.16
C LYS A 348 -13.20 -22.84 10.54
N LYS A 349 -13.99 -23.54 11.36
CA LYS A 349 -15.27 -24.13 10.93
C LYS A 349 -16.34 -23.06 10.78
N GLY A 350 -17.22 -23.20 9.80
CA GLY A 350 -18.32 -22.28 9.56
C GLY A 350 -19.29 -22.75 8.48
N ASN A 351 -20.15 -21.87 8.05
CA ASN A 351 -21.06 -22.10 6.94
C ASN A 351 -21.01 -20.92 5.97
N TRP A 352 -21.16 -21.24 4.67
CA TRP A 352 -21.37 -20.21 3.66
C TRP A 352 -22.84 -19.81 3.61
N ILE A 353 -23.09 -18.54 3.51
CA ILE A 353 -24.41 -17.95 3.35
C ILE A 353 -24.41 -16.84 2.30
N VAL A 354 -25.56 -16.59 1.69
CA VAL A 354 -25.80 -15.40 0.86
C VAL A 354 -26.78 -14.50 1.58
N PRO A 355 -26.33 -13.37 2.12
CA PRO A 355 -27.19 -12.51 2.93
C PRO A 355 -28.27 -11.76 2.12
N ASP A 356 -28.15 -11.61 0.80
CA ASP A 356 -29.02 -10.83 -0.07
C ASP A 356 -29.45 -9.49 0.56
N MET A 357 -28.47 -8.61 0.76
CA MET A 357 -28.65 -7.40 1.55
C MET A 357 -28.70 -6.16 0.67
N PRO A 358 -29.75 -5.33 0.76
CA PRO A 358 -29.75 -3.99 0.17
C PRO A 358 -28.56 -3.14 0.64
N ALA A 359 -28.30 -2.04 -0.09
CA ALA A 359 -27.29 -1.07 0.32
C ALA A 359 -27.56 -0.55 1.74
N LEU A 360 -26.50 -0.35 2.52
CA LEU A 360 -26.54 0.26 3.87
C LEU A 360 -27.65 -0.33 4.76
N SER A 361 -27.78 -1.65 4.78
CA SER A 361 -28.86 -2.37 5.46
C SER A 361 -28.35 -3.42 6.44
N SER A 362 -29.26 -3.97 7.24
CA SER A 362 -28.98 -5.12 8.08
C SER A 362 -30.00 -6.24 7.88
N ALA A 363 -29.54 -7.49 7.94
CA ALA A 363 -30.38 -8.67 7.86
C ALA A 363 -30.05 -9.67 8.96
N GLY A 364 -31.06 -10.43 9.40
CA GLY A 364 -30.83 -11.59 10.26
C GLY A 364 -30.20 -12.75 9.48
N LEU A 365 -29.54 -13.64 10.21
CA LEU A 365 -29.03 -14.88 9.65
C LEU A 365 -30.20 -15.72 9.08
N ARG A 366 -30.14 -16.02 7.79
CA ARG A 366 -30.92 -17.10 7.22
C ARG A 366 -30.01 -18.31 7.11
N THR A 367 -30.40 -19.41 7.73
CA THR A 367 -29.71 -20.70 7.56
C THR A 367 -29.80 -21.14 6.11
N ALA A 368 -28.68 -21.53 5.54
CA ALA A 368 -28.62 -22.09 4.20
C ALA A 368 -29.52 -23.35 4.07
N SER A 369 -30.07 -23.55 2.88
CA SER A 369 -30.78 -24.79 2.54
C SER A 369 -29.87 -26.00 2.75
N ALA A 370 -30.42 -27.09 3.29
CA ALA A 370 -29.69 -28.33 3.41
C ALA A 370 -29.62 -29.13 2.08
N LYS A 371 -30.32 -28.68 1.03
CA LYS A 371 -30.40 -29.38 -0.26
C LYS A 371 -29.11 -29.21 -1.06
N THR A 372 -28.59 -30.31 -1.58
CA THR A 372 -27.37 -30.39 -2.39
C THR A 372 -27.64 -30.72 -3.86
N ASP A 373 -28.89 -30.63 -4.30
CA ASP A 373 -29.34 -30.91 -5.67
C ASP A 373 -28.84 -29.92 -6.73
N TRP A 374 -28.13 -28.86 -6.31
CA TRP A 374 -27.57 -27.83 -7.17
C TRP A 374 -26.21 -28.24 -7.79
N VAL A 375 -25.58 -29.28 -7.28
CA VAL A 375 -24.27 -29.75 -7.74
C VAL A 375 -24.30 -31.24 -8.02
N SER A 376 -23.73 -31.63 -9.15
CA SER A 376 -23.47 -33.02 -9.49
C SER A 376 -21.97 -33.26 -9.52
N VAL A 377 -21.50 -34.29 -8.82
CA VAL A 377 -20.09 -34.68 -8.75
C VAL A 377 -19.95 -36.13 -9.18
N SER A 378 -19.06 -36.41 -10.12
CA SER A 378 -18.72 -37.72 -10.59
C SER A 378 -17.21 -37.81 -10.77
N GLU A 379 -16.53 -38.60 -9.95
CA GLU A 379 -15.07 -38.63 -9.90
C GLU A 379 -14.46 -37.23 -9.76
N ASN A 380 -13.73 -36.77 -10.78
CA ASN A 380 -13.09 -35.44 -10.82
C ASN A 380 -13.93 -34.41 -11.58
N SER A 381 -15.15 -34.74 -11.98
CA SER A 381 -16.04 -33.81 -12.68
C SER A 381 -17.04 -33.17 -11.73
N VAL A 382 -17.28 -31.87 -11.87
CA VAL A 382 -18.26 -31.14 -11.11
C VAL A 382 -19.13 -30.28 -12.03
N GLU A 383 -20.45 -30.44 -11.92
CA GLU A 383 -21.40 -29.58 -12.60
C GLU A 383 -22.18 -28.73 -11.59
N THR A 384 -22.16 -27.43 -11.78
CA THR A 384 -22.85 -26.41 -10.99
C THR A 384 -23.83 -25.61 -11.86
N PRO A 385 -24.62 -24.68 -11.32
CA PRO A 385 -25.42 -23.77 -12.15
C PRO A 385 -24.58 -22.97 -13.14
N TYR A 386 -23.31 -22.72 -12.85
CA TYR A 386 -22.44 -21.83 -13.64
C TYR A 386 -21.49 -22.61 -14.54
N TYR A 387 -20.95 -23.75 -14.07
CA TYR A 387 -19.84 -24.42 -14.71
C TYR A 387 -20.07 -25.92 -14.91
N LYS A 388 -19.46 -26.45 -15.99
CA LYS A 388 -19.04 -27.83 -16.09
C LYS A 388 -17.52 -27.83 -15.98
N ALA A 389 -16.96 -28.42 -14.94
CA ALA A 389 -15.54 -28.44 -14.69
C ALA A 389 -15.02 -29.88 -14.56
N VAL A 390 -13.77 -30.09 -15.00
CA VAL A 390 -13.02 -31.31 -14.79
C VAL A 390 -11.70 -30.93 -14.13
N LEU A 391 -11.41 -31.57 -12.99
CA LEU A 391 -10.19 -31.35 -12.22
C LEU A 391 -9.22 -32.50 -12.46
N ASN A 392 -7.92 -32.19 -12.49
CA ASN A 392 -6.85 -33.17 -12.47
C ASN A 392 -6.57 -33.64 -11.03
N ASP A 393 -5.84 -34.74 -10.86
CA ASP A 393 -5.43 -35.25 -9.55
C ASP A 393 -4.66 -34.27 -8.71
N ASP A 394 -3.98 -33.28 -9.33
CA ASP A 394 -3.20 -32.21 -8.68
C ASP A 394 -4.03 -30.96 -8.35
N GLY A 395 -5.34 -31.00 -8.59
CA GLY A 395 -6.24 -29.86 -8.35
C GLY A 395 -6.16 -28.75 -9.40
N SER A 396 -5.42 -28.95 -10.48
CA SER A 396 -5.51 -28.08 -11.66
C SER A 396 -6.78 -28.39 -12.46
N PHE A 397 -7.23 -27.45 -13.30
CA PHE A 397 -8.39 -27.67 -14.16
C PHE A 397 -7.96 -28.27 -15.50
N ALA A 398 -8.55 -29.38 -15.86
CA ALA A 398 -8.48 -29.93 -17.21
C ALA A 398 -9.49 -29.24 -18.14
N SER A 399 -10.66 -28.84 -17.59
CA SER A 399 -11.71 -28.09 -18.29
C SER A 399 -12.48 -27.25 -17.29
N LEU A 400 -12.87 -26.04 -17.70
CA LEU A 400 -13.77 -25.14 -16.98
C LEU A 400 -14.69 -24.45 -17.99
N TYR A 401 -15.78 -25.12 -18.34
CA TYR A 401 -16.77 -24.57 -19.28
C TYR A 401 -17.80 -23.72 -18.56
N ASP A 402 -17.86 -22.45 -18.92
CA ASP A 402 -18.86 -21.49 -18.44
C ASP A 402 -20.18 -21.68 -19.19
N LYS A 403 -21.22 -22.04 -18.45
CA LYS A 403 -22.55 -22.32 -19.03
C LYS A 403 -23.29 -21.06 -19.47
N HIS A 404 -23.01 -19.91 -18.86
CA HIS A 404 -23.65 -18.63 -19.20
C HIS A 404 -22.99 -17.97 -20.39
N LEU A 405 -21.68 -17.99 -20.45
CA LEU A 405 -20.90 -17.41 -21.55
C LEU A 405 -20.69 -18.37 -22.70
N CYS A 406 -21.11 -19.65 -22.55
CA CYS A 406 -20.87 -20.72 -23.52
C CYS A 406 -19.41 -20.83 -23.94
N ARG A 407 -18.48 -20.76 -22.97
CA ARG A 407 -17.04 -20.62 -23.21
C ARG A 407 -16.22 -21.57 -22.34
N GLU A 408 -15.23 -22.21 -23.00
CA GLU A 408 -14.16 -22.91 -22.29
C GLU A 408 -13.08 -21.90 -21.85
N TRP A 409 -12.74 -21.90 -20.56
CA TRP A 409 -11.72 -21.00 -19.99
C TRP A 409 -10.33 -21.62 -19.99
N VAL A 410 -10.22 -22.96 -19.96
CA VAL A 410 -8.94 -23.63 -19.86
C VAL A 410 -8.27 -23.70 -21.23
N LYS A 411 -7.08 -23.09 -21.32
CA LYS A 411 -6.17 -23.22 -22.44
C LYS A 411 -4.76 -23.48 -21.89
N GLY A 412 -4.35 -24.73 -21.84
CA GLY A 412 -3.10 -25.14 -21.22
C GLY A 412 -3.26 -25.32 -19.69
N GLU A 413 -2.30 -24.88 -18.92
CA GLU A 413 -2.30 -25.01 -17.46
C GLU A 413 -3.20 -23.98 -16.80
N PHE A 414 -4.13 -24.40 -15.96
CA PHE A 414 -5.04 -23.55 -15.23
C PHE A 414 -5.14 -23.99 -13.77
N ASN A 415 -4.92 -23.08 -12.82
CA ASN A 415 -4.88 -23.35 -11.37
C ASN A 415 -3.81 -24.38 -10.95
N LYS A 416 -2.73 -24.51 -11.69
CA LYS A 416 -1.60 -25.38 -11.32
C LYS A 416 -0.74 -24.71 -10.26
N LEU A 417 -0.40 -25.43 -9.20
CA LEU A 417 0.57 -24.95 -8.21
C LEU A 417 1.96 -24.96 -8.83
N LYS A 418 2.63 -23.82 -8.87
CA LYS A 418 4.02 -23.69 -9.28
C LYS A 418 4.82 -23.02 -8.17
N ILE A 419 6.01 -23.54 -7.91
CA ILE A 419 6.95 -23.02 -6.93
C ILE A 419 8.26 -22.76 -7.63
N PHE A 420 8.90 -21.65 -7.30
CA PHE A 420 10.13 -21.21 -7.92
C PHE A 420 11.20 -20.95 -6.87
N ASP A 421 12.46 -21.23 -7.20
CA ASP A 421 13.62 -20.84 -6.41
C ASP A 421 14.03 -19.41 -6.81
N ASP A 422 13.52 -18.44 -6.08
CA ASP A 422 13.82 -17.02 -6.28
C ASP A 422 14.87 -16.57 -5.27
N ARG A 423 16.07 -16.23 -5.76
CA ARG A 423 17.21 -15.78 -4.95
C ARG A 423 17.84 -14.55 -5.58
N PRO A 424 17.25 -13.37 -5.40
CA PRO A 424 17.86 -12.13 -5.83
C PRO A 424 19.26 -11.96 -5.21
N GLY A 425 20.23 -11.54 -6.03
CA GLY A 425 21.58 -11.30 -5.55
C GLY A 425 21.69 -10.06 -4.66
N ASN A 426 20.83 -9.07 -4.93
CA ASN A 426 20.70 -7.83 -4.18
C ASN A 426 19.21 -7.59 -3.89
N TYR A 427 18.90 -6.92 -2.77
CA TYR A 427 17.55 -6.45 -2.43
C TYR A 427 16.49 -7.56 -2.37
N ASP A 428 16.85 -8.71 -1.81
CA ASP A 428 16.01 -9.92 -1.73
C ASP A 428 14.69 -9.70 -0.95
N ALA A 429 14.64 -8.70 -0.05
CA ALA A 429 13.41 -8.33 0.65
C ALA A 429 12.44 -7.51 -0.22
N TRP A 430 12.94 -6.83 -1.24
CA TRP A 430 12.17 -5.93 -2.09
C TRP A 430 11.92 -6.49 -3.48
N ASP A 431 12.82 -7.29 -4.01
CA ASP A 431 12.77 -7.68 -5.41
C ASP A 431 12.46 -9.15 -5.65
N ILE A 432 12.15 -9.45 -6.90
CA ILE A 432 11.99 -10.79 -7.47
C ILE A 432 12.80 -10.83 -8.76
N LEU A 433 13.56 -11.91 -8.97
CA LEU A 433 14.38 -12.05 -10.17
C LEU A 433 13.52 -12.07 -11.45
N PRO A 434 13.91 -11.34 -12.51
CA PRO A 434 13.18 -11.38 -13.79
C PRO A 434 13.06 -12.79 -14.38
N ASN A 435 14.06 -13.63 -14.14
CA ASN A 435 14.15 -15.01 -14.65
C ASN A 435 13.73 -16.09 -13.62
N TYR A 436 13.01 -15.73 -12.53
CA TYR A 436 12.58 -16.69 -11.51
C TYR A 436 11.83 -17.90 -12.10
N ARG A 437 11.10 -17.70 -13.22
CA ARG A 437 10.33 -18.75 -13.90
C ARG A 437 11.20 -19.87 -14.50
N GLU A 438 12.49 -19.61 -14.70
CA GLU A 438 13.44 -20.61 -15.18
C GLU A 438 13.87 -21.61 -14.10
N LYS A 439 13.55 -21.31 -12.83
CA LYS A 439 13.95 -22.07 -11.64
C LYS A 439 12.74 -22.70 -10.94
N GLU A 440 11.88 -23.39 -11.71
CA GLU A 440 10.73 -24.09 -11.14
C GLU A 440 11.20 -25.26 -10.27
N ILE A 441 10.68 -25.34 -9.05
CA ILE A 441 10.91 -26.42 -8.09
C ILE A 441 9.81 -27.45 -8.28
N ASN A 442 10.18 -28.70 -8.49
CA ASN A 442 9.21 -29.78 -8.55
C ASN A 442 8.51 -29.98 -7.21
N THR A 443 7.20 -30.07 -7.26
CA THR A 443 6.35 -30.43 -6.12
C THR A 443 5.92 -31.88 -6.26
N GLU A 444 5.89 -32.60 -5.14
CA GLU A 444 5.29 -33.93 -5.08
C GLU A 444 3.81 -33.80 -4.71
N LEU A 445 2.98 -34.60 -5.35
CA LEU A 445 1.58 -34.78 -4.98
C LEU A 445 1.51 -35.74 -3.79
N ALA A 446 1.31 -35.18 -2.58
CA ALA A 446 1.26 -35.96 -1.33
C ALA A 446 -0.10 -36.64 -1.16
N GLU A 447 -1.18 -35.98 -1.52
CA GLU A 447 -2.54 -36.51 -1.52
C GLU A 447 -3.24 -36.03 -2.80
N LYS A 448 -3.85 -36.96 -3.53
CA LYS A 448 -4.63 -36.67 -4.73
C LYS A 448 -5.89 -35.88 -4.42
N LEU A 449 -6.46 -35.29 -5.45
CA LEU A 449 -7.76 -34.61 -5.37
C LEU A 449 -8.81 -35.54 -4.73
N GLU A 450 -9.47 -35.04 -3.69
CA GLU A 450 -10.55 -35.73 -2.99
C GLU A 450 -11.76 -34.78 -2.87
N PHE A 451 -12.94 -35.29 -3.10
CA PHE A 451 -14.18 -34.58 -2.86
C PHE A 451 -14.54 -34.66 -1.37
N LEU A 452 -14.51 -33.51 -0.67
CA LEU A 452 -14.84 -33.42 0.76
C LEU A 452 -16.34 -33.45 1.04
N GLY A 453 -17.17 -33.13 0.05
CA GLY A 453 -18.62 -33.09 0.16
C GLY A 453 -19.23 -31.77 -0.31
N ALA A 454 -20.56 -31.75 -0.30
CA ALA A 454 -21.35 -30.57 -0.62
C ALA A 454 -22.28 -30.17 0.53
N THR A 455 -22.55 -28.87 0.61
CA THR A 455 -23.56 -28.26 1.46
C THR A 455 -24.66 -27.63 0.58
N GLY A 456 -25.64 -26.99 1.19
CA GLY A 456 -26.63 -26.22 0.43
C GLY A 456 -26.04 -25.07 -0.40
N GLU A 457 -24.80 -24.63 -0.10
CA GLU A 457 -24.21 -23.42 -0.69
C GLU A 457 -22.81 -23.65 -1.31
N SER A 458 -22.05 -24.68 -0.91
CA SER A 458 -20.71 -24.97 -1.43
C SER A 458 -20.48 -26.43 -1.69
N ALA A 459 -19.61 -26.75 -2.67
CA ALA A 459 -19.01 -28.04 -2.91
C ALA A 459 -17.49 -27.90 -2.85
N GLU A 460 -16.81 -28.78 -2.09
CA GLU A 460 -15.41 -28.61 -1.73
C GLU A 460 -14.58 -29.83 -2.16
N PHE A 461 -13.42 -29.55 -2.74
CA PHE A 461 -12.38 -30.54 -3.04
C PHE A 461 -11.10 -30.15 -2.29
N THR A 462 -10.27 -31.13 -1.97
CA THR A 462 -8.95 -30.91 -1.37
C THR A 462 -7.87 -31.64 -2.14
N VAL A 463 -6.67 -31.10 -2.10
CA VAL A 463 -5.46 -31.70 -2.66
C VAL A 463 -4.27 -31.25 -1.83
N THR A 464 -3.28 -32.14 -1.62
CA THR A 464 -2.09 -31.82 -0.83
C THR A 464 -0.82 -32.00 -1.65
N HIS A 465 -0.03 -30.94 -1.72
CA HIS A 465 1.30 -30.91 -2.34
C HIS A 465 2.37 -30.77 -1.27
N LYS A 466 3.57 -31.29 -1.53
CA LYS A 466 4.72 -31.10 -0.66
C LYS A 466 6.01 -30.85 -1.44
N THR A 467 6.96 -30.22 -0.75
CA THR A 467 8.39 -30.22 -1.08
C THR A 467 9.16 -30.73 0.12
N GLU A 468 10.48 -30.77 0.06
CA GLU A 468 11.34 -31.09 1.20
C GLU A 468 11.03 -30.25 2.46
N LYS A 469 10.63 -28.96 2.28
CA LYS A 469 10.53 -27.97 3.36
C LYS A 469 9.11 -27.53 3.69
N SER A 470 8.13 -27.85 2.85
CA SER A 470 6.78 -27.29 2.98
C SER A 470 5.70 -28.25 2.47
N THR A 471 4.53 -28.13 3.08
CA THR A 471 3.32 -28.84 2.66
C THR A 471 2.20 -27.83 2.43
N TRP A 472 1.51 -27.93 1.31
CA TRP A 472 0.38 -27.07 0.93
C TRP A 472 -0.88 -27.90 0.77
N ARG A 473 -1.85 -27.67 1.62
CA ARG A 473 -3.19 -28.19 1.45
C ARG A 473 -4.04 -27.13 0.78
N ARG A 474 -4.55 -27.41 -0.41
CA ARG A 474 -5.43 -26.53 -1.17
C ARG A 474 -6.86 -27.04 -1.08
N ILE A 475 -7.82 -26.11 -0.95
CA ILE A 475 -9.24 -26.43 -0.98
C ILE A 475 -9.87 -25.65 -2.12
N ILE A 476 -10.45 -26.35 -3.07
CA ILE A 476 -11.14 -25.75 -4.22
C ILE A 476 -12.63 -25.78 -3.94
N ARG A 477 -13.30 -24.62 -4.01
CA ARG A 477 -14.71 -24.47 -3.69
C ARG A 477 -15.49 -23.91 -4.86
N PHE A 478 -16.58 -24.58 -5.17
CA PHE A 478 -17.63 -24.11 -6.06
C PHE A 478 -18.83 -23.69 -5.22
N PHE A 479 -19.61 -22.75 -5.71
CA PHE A 479 -20.73 -22.17 -4.97
C PHE A 479 -22.03 -22.24 -5.76
N ARG A 480 -23.15 -22.38 -5.02
CA ARG A 480 -24.50 -22.46 -5.59
C ARG A 480 -24.95 -21.14 -6.21
N GLN A 481 -24.69 -20.02 -5.53
CA GLN A 481 -25.22 -18.69 -5.87
C GLN A 481 -24.13 -17.72 -6.34
N SER A 482 -22.98 -18.23 -6.72
CA SER A 482 -21.87 -17.41 -7.22
C SER A 482 -21.09 -18.14 -8.29
N ALA A 483 -20.74 -17.43 -9.35
CA ALA A 483 -19.78 -17.89 -10.35
C ALA A 483 -18.34 -17.85 -9.84
N GLY A 484 -18.08 -17.32 -8.64
CA GLY A 484 -16.75 -17.34 -8.03
C GLY A 484 -16.31 -18.77 -7.69
N ILE A 485 -15.03 -19.06 -7.90
CA ILE A 485 -14.34 -20.25 -7.42
C ILE A 485 -13.30 -19.80 -6.42
N GLU A 486 -13.29 -20.38 -5.23
CA GLU A 486 -12.27 -20.10 -4.19
C GLU A 486 -11.25 -21.24 -4.16
N VAL A 487 -9.96 -20.89 -4.11
CA VAL A 487 -8.85 -21.82 -3.95
C VAL A 487 -7.98 -21.42 -2.78
#